data_993b83a61d68786bb35ad0b6718c1835
#
_entry.id   993b83a61d68786bb35ad0b6718c1835
#
_cell.length_a   1.000
_cell.length_b   1.000
_cell.length_c   1.000
_cell.angle_alpha   90.00
_cell.angle_beta   90.00
_cell.angle_gamma   90.00
#
_symmetry.space_group_name_H-M   'P 1'
#
loop_
_entity.id
_entity.type
_entity.pdbx_description
1 polymer ?
#
loop_
_entity_poly.entity_id
_entity_poly.type
_entity_poly.pdbx_seq_one_letter_code
_entity_poly.pdbx_strand_id
1 'polypeptide(L)'
;MNYFTESNDILHNPESLRRRLKEDGYLFVRDILPKEDVLYLRQRMLEFCREEGWLREGSVLMDGLTDHEPLVEGSKAWRPVYAKIQALEAFHRLKLHENMYRIMADLFEEQIFALPMTIARTAFPRDNARGTQPHQ
;
A
#
# COMPACT_ATOMS: atom_id res chain seq x y z
N MET A 1 -1.49 -20.59 -12.83
CA MET A 1 -1.20 -19.22 -12.38
C MET A 1 0.19 -19.25 -11.77
N ASN A 2 1.17 -18.55 -12.35
CA ASN A 2 2.50 -18.52 -11.77
C ASN A 2 2.47 -17.56 -10.57
N TYR A 3 2.88 -18.01 -9.39
CA TYR A 3 3.03 -17.17 -8.22
C TYR A 3 4.35 -16.42 -8.31
N PHE A 4 4.41 -15.22 -7.73
CA PHE A 4 5.66 -14.48 -7.59
C PHE A 4 6.65 -15.27 -6.73
N THR A 5 7.91 -15.28 -7.13
CA THR A 5 8.99 -15.87 -6.33
C THR A 5 9.32 -14.94 -5.16
N GLU A 6 9.23 -15.48 -3.94
CA GLU A 6 9.59 -14.72 -2.73
C GLU A 6 11.09 -14.49 -2.66
N SER A 7 11.48 -13.31 -2.19
CA SER A 7 12.87 -12.85 -2.12
C SER A 7 13.39 -12.68 -0.69
N ASN A 8 12.63 -13.14 0.31
CA ASN A 8 13.01 -13.00 1.73
C ASN A 8 14.31 -13.72 2.08
N ASP A 9 14.59 -14.83 1.43
CA ASP A 9 15.79 -15.65 1.60
C ASP A 9 17.09 -14.94 1.23
N ILE A 10 17.00 -13.92 0.35
CA ILE A 10 18.16 -13.18 -0.16
C ILE A 10 18.22 -11.72 0.32
N LEU A 11 17.33 -11.28 1.23
CA LEU A 11 17.28 -9.89 1.74
C LEU A 11 18.58 -9.40 2.38
N HIS A 12 19.43 -10.31 2.83
CA HIS A 12 20.74 -10.01 3.44
C HIS A 12 21.88 -10.00 2.42
N ASN A 13 21.59 -10.23 1.13
CA ASN A 13 22.58 -10.30 0.06
C ASN A 13 22.22 -9.33 -1.08
N PRO A 14 22.74 -8.09 -1.05
CA PRO A 14 22.43 -7.05 -2.04
C PRO A 14 22.70 -7.47 -3.50
N GLU A 15 23.79 -8.19 -3.74
CA GLU A 15 24.13 -8.67 -5.08
C GLU A 15 23.06 -9.65 -5.62
N SER A 16 22.61 -10.58 -4.77
CA SER A 16 21.56 -11.53 -5.12
C SER A 16 20.21 -10.83 -5.35
N LEU A 17 19.89 -9.78 -4.57
CA LEU A 17 18.70 -8.96 -4.79
C LEU A 17 18.74 -8.27 -6.15
N ARG A 18 19.85 -7.60 -6.48
CA ARG A 18 20.01 -6.92 -7.76
C ARG A 18 19.97 -7.88 -8.94
N ARG A 19 20.61 -9.05 -8.80
CA ARG A 19 20.57 -10.09 -9.83
C ARG A 19 19.13 -10.56 -10.06
N ARG A 20 18.37 -10.90 -9.01
CA ARG A 20 16.96 -11.32 -9.12
C ARG A 20 16.10 -10.23 -9.75
N LEU A 21 16.25 -8.98 -9.32
CA LEU A 21 15.53 -7.86 -9.91
C LEU A 21 15.80 -7.74 -11.41
N LYS A 22 17.06 -7.93 -11.84
CA LYS A 22 17.45 -7.88 -13.26
C LYS A 22 16.90 -9.05 -14.07
N GLU A 23 16.87 -10.24 -13.50
CA GLU A 23 16.41 -11.47 -14.16
C GLU A 23 14.88 -11.56 -14.22
N ASP A 24 14.20 -11.27 -13.12
CA ASP A 24 12.74 -11.46 -12.96
C ASP A 24 11.95 -10.18 -13.26
N GLY A 25 12.60 -9.00 -13.21
CA GLY A 25 11.96 -7.69 -13.37
C GLY A 25 11.19 -7.21 -12.12
N TYR A 26 11.21 -7.99 -11.05
CA TYR A 26 10.56 -7.66 -9.78
C TYR A 26 11.28 -8.28 -8.58
N LEU A 27 10.95 -7.76 -7.39
CA LEU A 27 11.21 -8.41 -6.09
C LEU A 27 9.90 -8.53 -5.33
N PHE A 28 9.59 -9.73 -4.86
CA PHE A 28 8.46 -9.96 -3.99
C PHE A 28 8.94 -10.28 -2.58
N VAL A 29 8.67 -9.35 -1.66
CA VAL A 29 9.15 -9.43 -0.28
C VAL A 29 7.95 -9.37 0.66
N ARG A 30 7.95 -10.23 1.69
CA ARG A 30 6.92 -10.30 2.72
C ARG A 30 7.45 -9.78 4.06
N ASP A 31 6.55 -9.30 4.89
CA ASP A 31 6.76 -9.01 6.31
C ASP A 31 7.92 -8.03 6.61
N ILE A 32 8.17 -7.09 5.68
CA ILE A 32 9.22 -6.07 5.85
C ILE A 32 8.78 -4.90 6.73
N LEU A 33 7.48 -4.73 6.90
CA LEU A 33 6.90 -3.72 7.78
C LEU A 33 6.32 -4.39 9.04
N PRO A 34 6.37 -3.74 10.23
CA PRO A 34 5.72 -4.25 11.43
C PRO A 34 4.24 -4.47 11.20
N LYS A 35 3.76 -5.65 11.51
CA LYS A 35 2.35 -6.02 11.28
C LYS A 35 1.39 -5.12 12.05
N GLU A 36 1.75 -4.74 13.27
CA GLU A 36 0.99 -3.82 14.11
C GLU A 36 0.83 -2.44 13.48
N ASP A 37 1.86 -1.88 12.86
CA ASP A 37 1.79 -0.58 12.18
C ASP A 37 0.88 -0.63 10.94
N VAL A 38 0.97 -1.73 10.17
CA VAL A 38 0.11 -1.95 9.00
C VAL A 38 -1.35 -2.12 9.43
N LEU A 39 -1.61 -2.89 10.50
CA LEU A 39 -2.96 -3.09 11.02
C LEU A 39 -3.54 -1.83 11.64
N TYR A 40 -2.73 -1.05 12.34
CA TYR A 40 -3.13 0.26 12.86
C TYR A 40 -3.53 1.21 11.72
N LEU A 41 -2.69 1.33 10.69
CA LEU A 41 -3.02 2.15 9.53
C LEU A 41 -4.32 1.68 8.85
N ARG A 42 -4.48 0.37 8.63
CA ARG A 42 -5.70 -0.21 8.09
C ARG A 42 -6.92 0.17 8.91
N GLN A 43 -6.84 0.04 10.24
CA GLN A 43 -7.93 0.41 11.14
C GLN A 43 -8.31 1.88 10.98
N ARG A 44 -7.32 2.79 11.02
CA ARG A 44 -7.57 4.23 10.89
C ARG A 44 -8.23 4.58 9.54
N MET A 45 -7.77 3.99 8.46
CA MET A 45 -8.36 4.20 7.13
C MET A 45 -9.82 3.69 7.06
N LEU A 46 -10.10 2.52 7.64
CA LEU A 46 -11.44 1.96 7.68
C LEU A 46 -12.39 2.77 8.60
N GLU A 47 -11.88 3.36 9.68
CA GLU A 47 -12.67 4.28 10.52
C GLU A 47 -13.13 5.50 9.70
N PHE A 48 -12.25 6.11 8.92
CA PHE A 48 -12.63 7.22 8.02
C PHE A 48 -13.65 6.79 6.95
N CYS A 49 -13.50 5.58 6.39
CA CYS A 49 -14.48 5.04 5.47
C CYS A 49 -15.84 4.83 6.14
N ARG A 50 -15.87 4.38 7.39
CA ARG A 50 -17.10 4.19 8.17
C ARG A 50 -17.79 5.52 8.48
N GLU A 51 -17.04 6.53 8.90
CA GLU A 51 -17.55 7.87 9.17
C GLU A 51 -18.27 8.48 7.95
N GLU A 52 -17.78 8.19 6.76
CA GLU A 52 -18.36 8.68 5.50
C GLU A 52 -19.39 7.71 4.88
N GLY A 53 -19.79 6.65 5.61
CA GLY A 53 -20.82 5.72 5.18
C GLY A 53 -20.41 4.75 4.06
N TRP A 54 -19.11 4.55 3.83
CA TRP A 54 -18.63 3.65 2.78
C TRP A 54 -18.67 2.19 3.17
N LEU A 55 -18.70 1.89 4.47
CA LEU A 55 -18.75 0.52 4.97
C LEU A 55 -20.19 0.09 5.29
N ARG A 56 -20.43 -1.21 5.16
CA ARG A 56 -21.70 -1.83 5.51
C ARG A 56 -22.01 -1.58 6.99
N GLU A 57 -23.21 -1.08 7.26
CA GLU A 57 -23.70 -0.86 8.63
C GLU A 57 -23.71 -2.18 9.43
N GLY A 58 -23.30 -2.12 10.69
CA GLY A 58 -23.25 -3.27 11.59
C GLY A 58 -22.13 -4.28 11.30
N SER A 59 -21.34 -4.11 10.24
CA SER A 59 -20.19 -5.00 9.98
C SER A 59 -19.01 -4.76 10.92
N VAL A 60 -18.20 -5.80 11.15
CA VAL A 60 -16.93 -5.65 11.86
C VAL A 60 -16.01 -4.73 11.07
N LEU A 61 -15.41 -3.74 11.74
CA LEU A 61 -14.59 -2.72 11.07
C LEU A 61 -13.49 -3.32 10.20
N MET A 62 -12.72 -4.24 10.78
CA MET A 62 -11.53 -4.80 10.14
C MET A 62 -11.83 -5.72 8.94
N ASP A 63 -13.09 -6.15 8.77
CA ASP A 63 -13.49 -6.88 7.57
C ASP A 63 -13.55 -5.99 6.33
N GLY A 64 -13.76 -4.66 6.52
CA GLY A 64 -13.81 -3.69 5.44
C GLY A 64 -14.93 -3.94 4.43
N LEU A 65 -16.04 -4.53 4.87
CA LEU A 65 -17.16 -4.87 3.99
C LEU A 65 -17.90 -3.61 3.54
N THR A 66 -18.25 -3.56 2.27
CA THR A 66 -19.00 -2.45 1.68
C THR A 66 -20.10 -2.93 0.73
N ASP A 67 -21.23 -2.24 0.77
CA ASP A 67 -22.28 -2.30 -0.26
C ASP A 67 -22.34 -1.00 -1.07
N HIS A 68 -21.45 -0.06 -0.77
CA HIS A 68 -21.38 1.23 -1.44
C HIS A 68 -20.99 1.06 -2.92
N GLU A 69 -21.63 1.83 -3.79
CA GLU A 69 -21.23 1.88 -5.19
C GLU A 69 -19.82 2.49 -5.33
N PRO A 70 -19.05 2.05 -6.34
CA PRO A 70 -17.71 2.57 -6.56
C PRO A 70 -17.67 4.09 -6.71
N LEU A 71 -16.79 4.76 -5.97
CA LEU A 71 -16.61 6.20 -6.03
C LEU A 71 -15.53 6.58 -7.05
N VAL A 72 -15.78 7.67 -7.77
CA VAL A 72 -14.79 8.27 -8.66
C VAL A 72 -13.74 9.01 -7.84
N GLU A 73 -12.47 8.70 -8.05
CA GLU A 73 -11.36 9.46 -7.45
C GLU A 73 -11.50 10.96 -7.76
N GLY A 74 -11.29 11.80 -6.75
CA GLY A 74 -11.43 13.25 -6.84
C GLY A 74 -12.88 13.77 -6.79
N SER A 75 -13.89 12.89 -6.76
CA SER A 75 -15.29 13.30 -6.59
C SER A 75 -15.53 13.93 -5.22
N LYS A 76 -16.65 14.67 -5.08
CA LYS A 76 -17.03 15.29 -3.80
C LYS A 76 -17.18 14.27 -2.67
N ALA A 77 -17.73 13.09 -2.96
CA ALA A 77 -17.95 12.04 -1.97
C ALA A 77 -16.64 11.31 -1.59
N TRP A 78 -15.65 11.26 -2.49
CA TRP A 78 -14.37 10.61 -2.25
C TRP A 78 -13.39 11.47 -1.43
N ARG A 79 -13.40 12.79 -1.65
CA ARG A 79 -12.41 13.73 -1.08
C ARG A 79 -12.30 13.70 0.45
N PRO A 80 -13.38 13.60 1.25
CA PRO A 80 -13.26 13.65 2.70
C PRO A 80 -12.38 12.53 3.26
N VAL A 81 -12.58 11.28 2.83
CA VAL A 81 -11.76 10.14 3.26
C VAL A 81 -10.31 10.32 2.81
N TYR A 82 -10.10 10.69 1.57
CA TYR A 82 -8.75 10.93 1.04
C TYR A 82 -8.00 11.99 1.84
N ALA A 83 -8.63 13.12 2.14
CA ALA A 83 -8.02 14.20 2.92
C ALA A 83 -7.62 13.74 4.33
N LYS A 84 -8.48 12.97 5.01
CA LYS A 84 -8.20 12.39 6.33
C LYS A 84 -7.01 11.43 6.27
N ILE A 85 -6.92 10.58 5.24
CA ILE A 85 -5.79 9.66 5.05
C ILE A 85 -4.50 10.44 4.78
N GLN A 86 -4.54 11.47 3.93
CA GLN A 86 -3.39 12.31 3.61
C GLN A 86 -2.88 13.12 4.81
N ALA A 87 -3.72 13.41 5.79
CA ALA A 87 -3.33 14.06 7.04
C ALA A 87 -2.80 13.08 8.10
N LEU A 88 -2.91 11.76 7.86
CA LEU A 88 -2.55 10.74 8.85
C LEU A 88 -1.04 10.48 8.84
N GLU A 89 -0.36 10.80 9.94
CA GLU A 89 1.08 10.57 10.10
C GLU A 89 1.48 9.12 9.81
N ALA A 90 0.72 8.14 10.34
CA ALA A 90 0.98 6.72 10.14
C ALA A 90 1.02 6.32 8.66
N PHE A 91 0.23 6.96 7.79
CA PHE A 91 0.25 6.72 6.35
C PHE A 91 1.58 7.12 5.71
N HIS A 92 2.18 8.22 6.17
CA HIS A 92 3.47 8.68 5.65
C HIS A 92 4.66 7.96 6.28
N ARG A 93 4.54 7.51 7.54
CA ARG A 93 5.63 6.83 8.25
C ARG A 93 6.02 5.50 7.64
N LEU A 94 5.05 4.71 7.14
CA LEU A 94 5.36 3.37 6.60
C LEU A 94 6.37 3.41 5.46
N LYS A 95 6.30 4.39 4.55
CA LYS A 95 7.29 4.52 3.46
C LYS A 95 8.69 4.91 3.95
N LEU A 96 8.79 5.47 5.16
CA LEU A 96 10.04 5.89 5.80
C LEU A 96 10.62 4.82 6.73
N HIS A 97 10.00 3.64 6.79
CA HIS A 97 10.46 2.56 7.66
C HIS A 97 11.88 2.12 7.27
N GLU A 98 12.74 1.91 8.28
CA GLU A 98 14.16 1.57 8.09
C GLU A 98 14.38 0.36 7.17
N ASN A 99 13.53 -0.67 7.28
CA ASN A 99 13.63 -1.86 6.42
C ASN A 99 13.41 -1.53 4.94
N MET A 100 12.48 -0.61 4.63
CA MET A 100 12.26 -0.13 3.26
C MET A 100 13.49 0.62 2.74
N TYR A 101 14.03 1.52 3.55
CA TYR A 101 15.23 2.28 3.21
C TYR A 101 16.44 1.38 2.97
N ARG A 102 16.66 0.40 3.84
CA ARG A 102 17.77 -0.54 3.69
C ARG A 102 17.68 -1.31 2.38
N ILE A 103 16.53 -1.91 2.06
CA ILE A 103 16.34 -2.68 0.83
C ILE A 103 16.59 -1.79 -0.40
N MET A 104 16.08 -0.57 -0.40
CA MET A 104 16.27 0.35 -1.52
C MET A 104 17.72 0.83 -1.65
N ALA A 105 18.40 1.11 -0.53
CA ALA A 105 19.82 1.46 -0.53
C ALA A 105 20.69 0.30 -1.06
N ASP A 106 20.38 -0.93 -0.67
CA ASP A 106 21.04 -2.15 -1.16
C ASP A 106 20.83 -2.38 -2.66
N LEU A 107 19.65 -2.01 -3.18
CA LEU A 107 19.34 -2.15 -4.61
C LEU A 107 20.06 -1.10 -5.47
N PHE A 108 20.07 0.16 -5.03
CA PHE A 108 20.61 1.26 -5.82
C PHE A 108 22.08 1.57 -5.55
N GLU A 109 22.66 1.00 -4.48
CA GLU A 109 24.06 1.25 -4.04
C GLU A 109 24.36 2.74 -3.78
N GLU A 110 23.31 3.51 -3.45
CA GLU A 110 23.38 4.95 -3.27
C GLU A 110 22.56 5.40 -2.05
N GLN A 111 22.78 6.63 -1.63
CA GLN A 111 21.90 7.25 -0.65
C GLN A 111 20.54 7.52 -1.29
N ILE A 112 19.51 6.97 -0.68
CA ILE A 112 18.13 7.10 -1.16
C ILE A 112 17.36 8.15 -0.36
N PHE A 113 16.32 8.69 -0.96
CA PHE A 113 15.31 9.50 -0.28
C PHE A 113 13.91 9.15 -0.77
N ALA A 114 12.93 9.24 0.12
CA ALA A 114 11.54 9.03 -0.25
C ALA A 114 10.94 10.32 -0.81
N LEU A 115 10.32 10.23 -1.98
CA LEU A 115 9.55 11.35 -2.54
C LEU A 115 8.43 11.78 -1.57
N PRO A 116 8.18 13.08 -1.41
CA PRO A 116 7.17 13.57 -0.48
C PRO A 116 5.75 13.14 -0.88
N MET A 117 5.49 13.00 -2.18
CA MET A 117 4.18 12.61 -2.68
C MET A 117 3.86 11.15 -2.34
N THR A 118 2.70 10.93 -1.74
CA THR A 118 2.14 9.62 -1.42
C THR A 118 0.67 9.62 -1.79
N ILE A 119 0.22 8.61 -2.53
CA ILE A 119 -1.16 8.51 -3.02
C ILE A 119 -1.83 7.32 -2.33
N ALA A 120 -2.96 7.58 -1.67
CA ALA A 120 -3.85 6.53 -1.18
C ALA A 120 -4.89 6.20 -2.26
N ARG A 121 -4.98 4.93 -2.66
CA ARG A 121 -6.02 4.46 -3.56
C ARG A 121 -7.03 3.59 -2.82
N THR A 122 -8.30 3.80 -3.14
CA THR A 122 -9.40 2.99 -2.61
C THR A 122 -10.04 2.23 -3.76
N ALA A 123 -9.97 0.91 -3.72
CA ALA A 123 -10.64 0.04 -4.68
C ALA A 123 -11.93 -0.52 -4.06
N PHE A 124 -13.04 -0.39 -4.77
CA PHE A 124 -14.31 -0.96 -4.36
C PHE A 124 -14.55 -2.30 -5.07
N PRO A 125 -15.27 -3.25 -4.41
CA PRO A 125 -15.75 -4.44 -5.10
C PRO A 125 -16.58 -4.03 -6.33
N ARG A 126 -16.50 -4.81 -7.41
CA ARG A 126 -17.24 -4.55 -8.67
C ARG A 126 -16.76 -3.35 -9.50
N ASP A 127 -15.66 -2.69 -9.14
CA ASP A 127 -15.08 -1.61 -9.94
C ASP A 127 -14.14 -2.16 -11.03
N ASN A 128 -14.69 -2.93 -11.95
CA ASN A 128 -13.91 -3.54 -13.03
C ASN A 128 -13.42 -2.55 -14.09
N ALA A 129 -13.97 -1.34 -14.11
CA ALA A 129 -13.69 -0.33 -15.13
C ALA A 129 -12.50 0.59 -14.78
N ARG A 130 -12.05 0.59 -13.52
CA ARG A 130 -11.07 1.57 -12.99
C ARG A 130 -9.76 0.94 -12.52
N GLY A 131 -9.49 -0.27 -12.94
CA GLY A 131 -8.17 -0.86 -12.74
C GLY A 131 -7.09 0.00 -13.39
N THR A 132 -5.97 0.18 -12.68
CA THR A 132 -4.80 0.83 -13.28
C THR A 132 -4.35 -0.01 -14.46
N GLN A 133 -4.27 0.60 -15.66
CA GLN A 133 -3.73 -0.06 -16.84
C GLN A 133 -2.26 -0.43 -16.59
N PRO A 134 -1.76 -1.54 -17.19
CA PRO A 134 -0.35 -1.85 -17.13
C PRO A 134 0.49 -0.65 -17.57
N HIS A 135 1.50 -0.30 -16.78
CA HIS A 135 2.40 0.83 -17.04
C HIS A 135 3.77 0.56 -16.44
N GLN A 136 4.80 1.17 -17.00
CA GLN A 136 6.16 1.18 -16.49
C GLN A 136 6.60 2.62 -16.24
#